data_f024124633028f9b33f89f14c8bcf488
#
_entry.id   f024124633028f9b33f89f14c8bcf488
#
_cell.length_a   1.000
_cell.length_b   1.000
_cell.length_c   1.000
_cell.angle_alpha   90.00
_cell.angle_beta   90.00
_cell.angle_gamma   90.00
#
_symmetry.space_group_name_H-M   'P 1'
#
loop_
_entity.id
_entity.type
_entity.pdbx_description
1 polymer ?
#
loop_
_entity_poly.entity_id
_entity_poly.type
_entity_poly.pdbx_seq_one_letter_code
_entity_poly.pdbx_strand_id
1 'polypeptide(L)'
;VPLVEEGGTAAAERRGILRLQLERSAVGRHGVVVLLAVVVAVAGQDVVDRIKADSQWIDYIWQPMAVLVGEPDPAFILLAMRAGIRDILGPDSDPAQIRMLLERACQSYASRSRTSAVQQAEGPKGLVIGVFSPKGGVGKTTIATNIAIGLGKVAPMGVVIVDLDLQFGDVASGLYLNPEHTVTDAVSAAASQDSLVLKAFLTVHPSNIYALCAPRSPEEADDITPQQVSRLLEQLAEQFQYVVVDTAPGLPEVGLAAMEQCTDVVWVTAMDVPSIRGLRSGLGILRRLDLLPETRHVVLNMADSKSGLSVQDVEATIGAPVDVSIPRSKAVAFSTNRGIPVLQDGRKDPAIKGLRQLVARFDPAWRATAQKKLHRRVVV
;
A
#
# COMPACT_ATOMS: atom_id res chain seq x y z
N VAL A 1 -25.51 -16.33 21.80
CA VAL A 1 -25.76 -17.75 22.14
C VAL A 1 -25.25 -17.94 23.55
N PRO A 2 -26.03 -18.43 24.50
CA PRO A 2 -25.59 -18.63 25.87
C PRO A 2 -24.55 -19.73 25.93
N LEU A 3 -23.49 -19.47 26.64
CA LEU A 3 -22.47 -20.46 27.00
C LEU A 3 -23.06 -21.45 27.99
N VAL A 4 -23.02 -22.71 27.62
CA VAL A 4 -23.30 -23.81 28.56
C VAL A 4 -22.03 -24.03 29.38
N GLU A 5 -22.12 -23.78 30.67
CA GLU A 5 -21.17 -24.29 31.65
C GLU A 5 -21.49 -25.74 31.88
N GLU A 6 -20.64 -26.65 31.45
CA GLU A 6 -20.65 -28.00 31.96
C GLU A 6 -19.27 -28.38 32.47
N GLY A 7 -19.28 -28.92 33.63
CA GLY A 7 -18.16 -29.26 34.49
C GLY A 7 -17.07 -30.06 33.82
N GLY A 8 -15.90 -29.45 33.82
CA GLY A 8 -14.66 -30.11 33.45
C GLY A 8 -14.33 -31.22 34.46
N THR A 9 -14.24 -32.42 33.98
CA THR A 9 -13.76 -33.54 34.80
C THR A 9 -12.27 -33.36 35.10
N ALA A 10 -11.82 -33.77 36.27
CA ALA A 10 -10.41 -33.69 36.72
C ALA A 10 -9.36 -34.29 35.74
N ALA A 11 -9.78 -35.00 34.70
CA ALA A 11 -8.95 -35.54 33.64
C ALA A 11 -8.60 -34.51 32.56
N ALA A 12 -9.44 -33.44 32.35
CA ALA A 12 -9.16 -32.38 31.40
C ALA A 12 -8.13 -31.37 31.98
N GLU A 13 -8.18 -31.13 33.27
CA GLU A 13 -7.21 -30.31 33.98
C GLU A 13 -5.78 -30.90 34.01
N ARG A 14 -5.67 -32.24 34.02
CA ARG A 14 -4.37 -32.92 33.96
C ARG A 14 -3.70 -32.91 32.56
N ARG A 15 -4.40 -32.48 31.53
CA ARG A 15 -3.89 -32.44 30.15
C ARG A 15 -3.58 -31.02 29.67
N GLY A 16 -3.60 -30.01 30.54
CA GLY A 16 -3.20 -28.66 30.19
C GLY A 16 -4.06 -27.99 29.12
N ILE A 17 -5.29 -28.44 28.89
CA ILE A 17 -6.23 -27.80 27.99
C ILE A 17 -6.88 -26.63 28.74
N LEU A 18 -6.42 -25.44 28.51
CA LEU A 18 -6.97 -24.25 29.13
C LEU A 18 -8.14 -23.69 28.32
N ARG A 19 -9.10 -23.26 29.07
CA ARG A 19 -10.39 -22.67 28.70
C ARG A 19 -10.29 -21.61 27.61
N LEU A 20 -11.18 -21.66 26.64
CA LEU A 20 -11.47 -20.57 25.72
C LEU A 20 -11.92 -19.35 26.54
N GLN A 21 -11.11 -18.31 26.56
CA GLN A 21 -11.56 -17.00 27.04
C GLN A 21 -12.00 -16.17 25.84
N LEU A 22 -13.32 -15.99 25.74
CA LEU A 22 -13.95 -15.11 24.76
C LEU A 22 -13.99 -13.71 25.35
N GLU A 23 -13.10 -12.83 24.94
CA GLU A 23 -13.25 -11.39 25.20
C GLU A 23 -14.03 -10.73 24.06
N ARG A 24 -15.14 -10.10 24.42
CA ARG A 24 -15.87 -9.20 23.52
C ARG A 24 -15.14 -7.88 23.46
N SER A 25 -14.47 -7.58 22.38
CA SER A 25 -13.93 -6.26 22.11
C SER A 25 -14.84 -5.51 21.16
N ALA A 26 -15.16 -4.32 21.57
CA ALA A 26 -15.82 -3.20 20.92
C ALA A 26 -16.41 -3.37 19.52
N VAL A 27 -17.66 -2.98 19.38
CA VAL A 27 -18.39 -2.79 18.13
C VAL A 27 -17.73 -1.64 17.36
N GLY A 28 -17.08 -1.96 16.23
CA GLY A 28 -16.61 -0.96 15.28
C GLY A 28 -17.78 -0.22 14.62
N ARG A 29 -17.54 0.97 14.10
CA ARG A 29 -18.54 1.90 13.52
C ARG A 29 -19.43 1.33 12.40
N HIS A 30 -19.31 0.07 12.04
CA HIS A 30 -20.09 -0.60 10.99
C HIS A 30 -20.86 -1.84 11.46
N GLY A 31 -21.11 -1.98 12.76
CA GLY A 31 -22.11 -2.94 13.27
C GLY A 31 -21.70 -4.42 13.21
N VAL A 32 -20.43 -4.75 13.03
CA VAL A 32 -19.95 -6.13 12.94
C VAL A 32 -19.18 -6.49 14.20
N VAL A 33 -19.50 -7.64 14.81
CA VAL A 33 -18.86 -8.16 16.03
C VAL A 33 -17.67 -9.03 15.69
N VAL A 34 -16.48 -8.65 16.15
CA VAL A 34 -15.25 -9.47 16.00
C VAL A 34 -15.18 -10.49 17.12
N LEU A 35 -15.03 -11.75 16.76
CA LEU A 35 -14.75 -12.83 17.69
C LEU A 35 -13.31 -13.30 17.43
N LEU A 36 -12.38 -12.90 18.28
CA LEU A 36 -11.02 -13.46 18.29
C LEU A 36 -11.02 -14.66 19.24
N ALA A 37 -10.96 -15.88 18.73
CA ALA A 37 -10.74 -17.07 19.52
C ALA A 37 -9.25 -17.39 19.52
N VAL A 38 -8.54 -16.97 20.56
CA VAL A 38 -7.17 -17.43 20.82
C VAL A 38 -7.26 -18.64 21.74
N VAL A 39 -6.90 -19.81 21.25
CA VAL A 39 -6.75 -21.00 22.07
C VAL A 39 -5.35 -20.97 22.68
N VAL A 40 -5.24 -20.50 23.90
CA VAL A 40 -3.99 -20.54 24.66
C VAL A 40 -3.92 -21.89 25.38
N ALA A 41 -3.17 -22.82 24.83
CA ALA A 41 -2.81 -24.06 25.54
C ALA A 41 -1.41 -23.89 26.14
N VAL A 42 -1.40 -23.66 27.46
CA VAL A 42 -0.18 -23.72 28.32
C VAL A 42 1.01 -22.89 27.81
N ALA A 43 0.85 -21.65 27.54
CA ALA A 43 1.98 -20.74 27.54
C ALA A 43 1.75 -19.70 28.63
N GLY A 44 2.81 -19.30 29.30
CA GLY A 44 2.72 -18.33 30.36
C GLY A 44 2.06 -17.02 29.90
N GLN A 45 1.52 -16.28 30.83
CA GLN A 45 0.87 -14.99 30.65
C GLN A 45 1.71 -14.02 29.79
N ASP A 46 3.03 -14.18 29.79
CA ASP A 46 4.00 -13.38 29.03
C ASP A 46 3.81 -13.41 27.51
N VAL A 47 3.35 -14.54 26.94
CA VAL A 47 3.11 -14.65 25.49
C VAL A 47 1.82 -13.95 25.11
N VAL A 48 0.79 -14.06 25.95
CA VAL A 48 -0.48 -13.35 25.77
C VAL A 48 -0.27 -11.83 25.86
N ASP A 49 0.56 -11.39 26.80
CA ASP A 49 0.86 -9.99 27.00
C ASP A 49 1.74 -9.43 25.86
N ARG A 50 2.65 -10.23 25.28
CA ARG A 50 3.38 -9.87 24.06
C ARG A 50 2.47 -9.74 22.84
N ILE A 51 1.52 -10.66 22.66
CA ILE A 51 0.50 -10.57 21.58
C ILE A 51 -0.35 -9.32 21.79
N LYS A 52 -0.74 -8.99 23.03
CA LYS A 52 -1.50 -7.78 23.36
C LYS A 52 -0.69 -6.49 23.19
N ALA A 53 0.59 -6.49 23.53
CA ALA A 53 1.46 -5.31 23.40
C ALA A 53 1.78 -4.95 21.93
N ASP A 54 1.81 -5.93 21.03
CA ASP A 54 2.02 -5.71 19.59
C ASP A 54 0.71 -5.46 18.82
N SER A 55 -0.42 -5.38 19.53
CA SER A 55 -1.79 -5.46 19.02
C SER A 55 -2.39 -4.16 18.45
N GLN A 56 -1.62 -3.34 17.74
CA GLN A 56 -2.21 -2.38 16.80
C GLN A 56 -3.01 -3.09 15.66
N TRP A 57 -2.95 -4.41 15.60
CA TRP A 57 -3.53 -5.27 14.56
C TRP A 57 -4.86 -5.92 14.95
N ILE A 58 -5.21 -5.96 16.24
CA ILE A 58 -6.42 -6.67 16.74
C ILE A 58 -7.71 -6.05 16.19
N ASP A 59 -7.70 -4.77 15.87
CA ASP A 59 -8.88 -4.08 15.34
C ASP A 59 -9.22 -4.43 13.88
N TYR A 60 -8.35 -5.21 13.20
CA TYR A 60 -8.50 -5.57 11.78
C TYR A 60 -8.76 -7.06 11.52
N ILE A 61 -8.75 -7.92 12.55
CA ILE A 61 -8.90 -9.37 12.36
C ILE A 61 -10.35 -9.79 12.65
N TRP A 62 -11.08 -10.15 11.58
CA TRP A 62 -12.53 -10.39 11.59
C TRP A 62 -12.93 -11.87 11.49
N GLN A 63 -12.03 -12.83 11.69
CA GLN A 63 -12.40 -14.26 11.76
C GLN A 63 -11.66 -14.99 12.87
N PRO A 64 -12.20 -16.15 13.33
CA PRO A 64 -11.50 -16.96 14.31
C PRO A 64 -10.20 -17.46 13.70
N MET A 65 -9.12 -16.82 14.07
CA MET A 65 -7.77 -17.32 13.88
C MET A 65 -7.46 -18.17 15.09
N ALA A 66 -7.33 -19.47 14.89
CA ALA A 66 -6.89 -20.35 15.94
C ALA A 66 -5.37 -20.46 15.87
N VAL A 67 -4.70 -19.88 16.84
CA VAL A 67 -3.26 -20.00 17.07
C VAL A 67 -3.07 -20.87 18.30
N LEU A 68 -2.32 -21.94 18.16
CA LEU A 68 -1.95 -22.79 19.27
C LEU A 68 -0.60 -22.31 19.83
N VAL A 69 -0.56 -22.03 21.12
CA VAL A 69 0.67 -21.61 21.81
C VAL A 69 1.07 -22.70 22.80
N GLY A 70 2.23 -23.31 22.60
CA GLY A 70 2.75 -24.35 23.46
C GLY A 70 3.74 -25.27 22.76
N GLU A 71 4.24 -26.30 23.47
CA GLU A 71 4.96 -27.45 22.91
C GLU A 71 3.98 -28.62 22.78
N PRO A 72 3.20 -28.74 21.72
CA PRO A 72 2.25 -29.79 21.54
C PRO A 72 2.95 -31.09 21.11
N ASP A 73 2.47 -32.23 21.60
CA ASP A 73 2.92 -33.49 21.06
C ASP A 73 2.41 -33.69 19.61
N PRO A 74 3.05 -34.58 18.81
CA PRO A 74 2.67 -34.80 17.41
C PRO A 74 1.21 -35.21 17.20
N ALA A 75 0.61 -35.93 18.16
CA ALA A 75 -0.79 -36.36 18.07
C ALA A 75 -1.74 -35.15 18.23
N PHE A 76 -1.39 -34.23 19.10
CA PHE A 76 -2.15 -32.98 19.29
C PHE A 76 -2.04 -32.05 18.08
N ILE A 77 -0.86 -31.97 17.44
CA ILE A 77 -0.68 -31.19 16.19
C ILE A 77 -1.63 -31.70 15.11
N LEU A 78 -1.70 -33.03 14.91
CA LEU A 78 -2.60 -33.64 13.92
C LEU A 78 -4.07 -33.34 14.21
N LEU A 79 -4.45 -33.36 15.48
CA LEU A 79 -5.82 -33.09 15.92
C LEU A 79 -6.19 -31.62 15.72
N ALA A 80 -5.27 -30.72 16.02
CA ALA A 80 -5.40 -29.25 15.76
C ALA A 80 -5.53 -28.95 14.27
N MET A 81 -4.70 -29.57 13.42
CA MET A 81 -4.79 -29.42 11.96
C MET A 81 -6.12 -29.94 11.41
N ARG A 82 -6.64 -31.07 11.92
CA ARG A 82 -7.98 -31.58 11.56
C ARG A 82 -9.11 -30.65 12.00
N ALA A 83 -8.91 -29.93 13.11
CA ALA A 83 -9.85 -28.93 13.59
C ALA A 83 -9.76 -27.57 12.83
N GLY A 84 -8.85 -27.47 11.83
CA GLY A 84 -8.68 -26.27 11.00
C GLY A 84 -7.67 -25.25 11.53
N ILE A 85 -6.93 -25.59 12.59
CA ILE A 85 -5.80 -24.79 13.09
C ILE A 85 -4.64 -24.95 12.10
N ARG A 86 -4.13 -23.82 11.59
CA ARG A 86 -3.11 -23.82 10.53
C ARG A 86 -1.72 -23.49 11.03
N ASP A 87 -1.63 -22.69 12.08
CA ASP A 87 -0.37 -22.16 12.58
C ASP A 87 -0.20 -22.45 14.06
N ILE A 88 1.01 -22.83 14.45
CA ILE A 88 1.37 -23.22 15.81
C ILE A 88 2.57 -22.36 16.22
N LEU A 89 2.44 -21.67 17.35
CA LEU A 89 3.50 -20.87 17.95
C LEU A 89 4.08 -21.61 19.16
N GLY A 90 5.39 -21.74 19.20
CA GLY A 90 6.09 -22.21 20.39
C GLY A 90 6.15 -21.12 21.47
N PRO A 91 6.42 -21.53 22.75
CA PRO A 91 6.52 -20.57 23.86
C PRO A 91 7.64 -19.53 23.66
N ASP A 92 8.69 -19.87 22.91
CA ASP A 92 9.84 -19.03 22.64
C ASP A 92 9.78 -18.34 21.26
N SER A 93 8.58 -18.25 20.64
CA SER A 93 8.43 -17.67 19.31
C SER A 93 8.85 -16.19 19.30
N ASP A 94 9.72 -15.85 18.35
CA ASP A 94 10.19 -14.49 18.12
C ASP A 94 9.01 -13.57 17.72
N PRO A 95 8.98 -12.30 18.18
CA PRO A 95 8.03 -11.29 17.72
C PRO A 95 7.92 -11.18 16.19
N ALA A 96 9.02 -11.39 15.45
CA ALA A 96 9.00 -11.43 14.00
C ALA A 96 8.21 -12.61 13.44
N GLN A 97 8.31 -13.79 14.06
CA GLN A 97 7.51 -14.98 13.70
C GLN A 97 6.03 -14.77 13.99
N ILE A 98 5.71 -14.17 15.14
CA ILE A 98 4.33 -13.84 15.52
C ILE A 98 3.73 -12.88 14.48
N ARG A 99 4.47 -11.84 14.12
CA ARG A 99 4.04 -10.86 13.10
C ARG A 99 3.79 -11.54 11.75
N MET A 100 4.72 -12.36 11.29
CA MET A 100 4.60 -13.07 10.01
C MET A 100 3.37 -14.00 9.99
N LEU A 101 3.06 -14.68 11.09
CA LEU A 101 1.88 -15.55 11.18
C LEU A 101 0.58 -14.75 11.20
N LEU A 102 0.55 -13.62 11.90
CA LEU A 102 -0.58 -12.69 11.90
C LEU A 102 -0.82 -12.11 10.51
N GLU A 103 0.24 -11.70 9.81
CA GLU A 103 0.17 -11.21 8.43
C GLU A 103 -0.35 -12.30 7.48
N ARG A 104 0.14 -13.53 7.59
CA ARG A 104 -0.36 -14.67 6.80
C ARG A 104 -1.84 -14.97 7.07
N ALA A 105 -2.26 -14.90 8.33
CA ALA A 105 -3.66 -15.08 8.69
C ALA A 105 -4.56 -13.98 8.12
N CYS A 106 -4.13 -12.72 8.20
CA CYS A 106 -4.83 -11.59 7.58
C CYS A 106 -4.92 -11.73 6.05
N GLN A 107 -3.85 -12.19 5.41
CA GLN A 107 -3.81 -12.44 3.97
C GLN A 107 -4.76 -13.57 3.56
N SER A 108 -4.76 -14.67 4.33
CA SER A 108 -5.66 -15.81 4.08
C SER A 108 -7.13 -15.42 4.24
N TYR A 109 -7.43 -14.51 5.16
CA TYR A 109 -8.77 -13.97 5.35
C TYR A 109 -9.18 -13.04 4.20
N ALA A 110 -8.32 -12.11 3.81
CA ALA A 110 -8.58 -11.22 2.68
C ALA A 110 -8.85 -12.01 1.39
N SER A 111 -8.13 -13.11 1.18
CA SER A 111 -8.34 -14.02 0.04
C SER A 111 -9.70 -14.73 0.10
N ARG A 112 -10.10 -15.25 1.27
CA ARG A 112 -11.40 -15.96 1.46
C ARG A 112 -12.60 -15.03 1.37
N SER A 113 -12.50 -13.83 1.93
CA SER A 113 -13.56 -12.82 1.80
C SER A 113 -13.80 -12.46 0.33
N ARG A 114 -12.75 -12.48 -0.50
CA ARG A 114 -12.87 -12.27 -1.95
C ARG A 114 -13.46 -13.49 -2.67
N THR A 115 -13.11 -14.71 -2.31
CA THR A 115 -13.68 -15.93 -2.94
C THR A 115 -15.17 -16.10 -2.63
N SER A 116 -15.63 -15.64 -1.47
CA SER A 116 -17.07 -15.58 -1.15
C SER A 116 -17.78 -14.42 -1.84
N ALA A 117 -17.04 -13.35 -2.22
CA ALA A 117 -17.56 -12.20 -2.95
C ALA A 117 -17.54 -12.40 -4.48
N VAL A 118 -16.76 -13.34 -5.00
CA VAL A 118 -16.70 -13.68 -6.45
C VAL A 118 -18.01 -14.30 -6.97
N GLN A 119 -18.93 -14.70 -6.10
CA GLN A 119 -20.31 -14.99 -6.50
C GLN A 119 -21.27 -13.79 -6.44
N GLN A 120 -20.82 -12.60 -6.02
CA GLN A 120 -21.62 -11.38 -6.04
C GLN A 120 -20.77 -10.17 -6.36
N ALA A 121 -20.96 -9.64 -7.56
CA ALA A 121 -20.59 -8.32 -8.08
C ALA A 121 -19.08 -8.00 -8.14
N GLU A 122 -18.64 -7.56 -9.30
CA GLU A 122 -17.41 -6.78 -9.52
C GLU A 122 -17.34 -5.63 -8.51
N GLY A 123 -16.60 -5.83 -7.43
CA GLY A 123 -16.25 -4.74 -6.52
C GLY A 123 -15.41 -3.70 -7.26
N PRO A 124 -15.49 -2.42 -6.91
CA PRO A 124 -14.69 -1.39 -7.58
C PRO A 124 -13.20 -1.76 -7.48
N LYS A 125 -12.53 -1.82 -8.63
CA LYS A 125 -11.07 -1.98 -8.70
C LYS A 125 -10.39 -0.91 -7.84
N GLY A 126 -9.25 -1.23 -7.26
CA GLY A 126 -8.44 -0.27 -6.52
C GLY A 126 -8.00 0.93 -7.37
N LEU A 127 -7.67 2.02 -6.71
CA LEU A 127 -7.17 3.22 -7.38
C LEU A 127 -5.73 3.02 -7.83
N VAL A 128 -5.47 3.21 -9.13
CA VAL A 128 -4.11 3.21 -9.69
C VAL A 128 -3.67 4.66 -9.86
N ILE A 129 -2.66 5.05 -9.10
CA ILE A 129 -2.15 6.43 -9.01
C ILE A 129 -0.76 6.46 -9.64
N GLY A 130 -0.67 6.94 -10.87
CA GLY A 130 0.61 7.05 -11.57
C GLY A 130 1.27 8.40 -11.34
N VAL A 131 2.58 8.40 -11.05
CA VAL A 131 3.38 9.62 -10.84
C VAL A 131 4.30 9.82 -12.03
N PHE A 132 4.05 10.86 -12.82
CA PHE A 132 4.69 11.11 -14.09
C PHE A 132 5.38 12.47 -14.17
N SER A 133 6.41 12.54 -14.97
CA SER A 133 7.00 13.81 -15.44
C SER A 133 7.78 13.60 -16.73
N PRO A 134 7.68 14.50 -17.70
CA PRO A 134 8.56 14.47 -18.87
C PRO A 134 10.03 14.75 -18.55
N LYS A 135 10.32 15.31 -17.35
CA LYS A 135 11.67 15.70 -16.95
C LYS A 135 12.15 14.84 -15.77
N GLY A 136 13.43 14.43 -15.82
CA GLY A 136 14.12 13.79 -14.71
C GLY A 136 14.46 14.77 -13.58
N GLY A 137 14.66 14.27 -12.37
CA GLY A 137 15.14 15.06 -11.22
C GLY A 137 14.08 15.96 -10.56
N VAL A 138 12.83 15.94 -10.99
CA VAL A 138 11.75 16.75 -10.41
C VAL A 138 11.16 16.18 -9.12
N GLY A 139 11.58 14.96 -8.70
CA GLY A 139 11.19 14.32 -7.44
C GLY A 139 9.99 13.38 -7.55
N LYS A 140 9.78 12.71 -8.71
CA LYS A 140 8.72 11.70 -8.89
C LYS A 140 8.74 10.64 -7.80
N THR A 141 9.85 9.91 -7.65
CA THR A 141 10.05 8.84 -6.67
C THR A 141 9.81 9.32 -5.24
N THR A 142 10.29 10.53 -4.90
CA THR A 142 10.03 11.14 -3.59
C THR A 142 8.52 11.35 -3.37
N ILE A 143 7.78 11.80 -4.38
CA ILE A 143 6.34 12.01 -4.29
C ILE A 143 5.62 10.67 -4.24
N ALA A 144 5.96 9.70 -5.10
CA ALA A 144 5.36 8.38 -5.13
C ALA A 144 5.52 7.65 -3.78
N THR A 145 6.74 7.59 -3.22
CA THR A 145 6.99 6.97 -1.93
C THR A 145 6.22 7.65 -0.79
N ASN A 146 6.13 8.96 -0.78
CA ASN A 146 5.34 9.68 0.22
C ASN A 146 3.83 9.51 0.04
N ILE A 147 3.31 9.40 -1.19
CA ILE A 147 1.90 9.03 -1.44
C ILE A 147 1.63 7.65 -0.85
N ALA A 148 2.47 6.64 -1.16
CA ALA A 148 2.31 5.29 -0.67
C ALA A 148 2.34 5.22 0.87
N ILE A 149 3.31 5.87 1.52
CA ILE A 149 3.39 5.95 3.00
C ILE A 149 2.16 6.67 3.60
N GLY A 150 1.72 7.74 2.96
CA GLY A 150 0.55 8.48 3.41
C GLY A 150 -0.74 7.66 3.34
N LEU A 151 -0.94 6.94 2.24
CA LEU A 151 -2.08 6.05 2.02
C LEU A 151 -1.99 4.79 2.91
N GLY A 152 -0.79 4.29 3.20
CA GLY A 152 -0.58 3.19 4.14
C GLY A 152 -1.12 3.48 5.56
N LYS A 153 -1.22 4.75 5.95
CA LYS A 153 -1.85 5.15 7.22
C LYS A 153 -3.39 5.09 7.17
N VAL A 154 -3.97 5.19 5.97
CA VAL A 154 -5.43 5.16 5.75
C VAL A 154 -5.89 3.73 5.45
N ALA A 155 -5.10 2.99 4.70
CA ALA A 155 -5.36 1.61 4.28
C ALA A 155 -4.15 0.71 4.55
N PRO A 156 -3.88 0.35 5.81
CA PRO A 156 -2.78 -0.54 6.17
C PRO A 156 -2.86 -1.86 5.38
N MET A 157 -1.73 -2.29 4.80
CA MET A 157 -1.62 -3.47 3.93
C MET A 157 -2.54 -3.46 2.69
N GLY A 158 -3.23 -2.35 2.44
CA GLY A 158 -4.06 -2.13 1.24
C GLY A 158 -3.36 -1.30 0.16
N VAL A 159 -2.09 -0.98 0.32
CA VAL A 159 -1.30 -0.16 -0.59
C VAL A 159 -0.12 -0.94 -1.13
N VAL A 160 0.11 -0.84 -2.44
CA VAL A 160 1.35 -1.29 -3.08
C VAL A 160 1.96 -0.14 -3.87
N ILE A 161 3.28 0.05 -3.76
CA ILE A 161 4.05 0.91 -4.65
C ILE A 161 4.82 0.06 -5.66
N VAL A 162 4.76 0.45 -6.93
CA VAL A 162 5.43 -0.23 -8.05
C VAL A 162 6.43 0.72 -8.69
N ASP A 163 7.66 0.29 -8.81
CA ASP A 163 8.73 1.03 -9.48
C ASP A 163 8.81 0.63 -10.95
N LEU A 164 8.36 1.50 -11.84
CA LEU A 164 8.45 1.35 -13.29
C LEU A 164 9.51 2.26 -13.93
N ASP A 165 10.40 2.85 -13.13
CA ASP A 165 11.69 3.33 -13.63
C ASP A 165 12.64 2.14 -13.73
N LEU A 166 12.40 1.28 -14.73
CA LEU A 166 12.97 -0.06 -14.82
C LEU A 166 14.51 -0.07 -14.94
N GLN A 167 15.11 1.02 -15.39
CA GLN A 167 16.56 1.11 -15.59
C GLN A 167 17.28 1.74 -14.38
N PHE A 168 16.65 2.74 -13.74
CA PHE A 168 17.28 3.53 -12.67
C PHE A 168 16.31 3.78 -11.51
N GLY A 169 15.47 2.78 -11.19
CA GLY A 169 14.48 2.88 -10.14
C GLY A 169 15.07 3.06 -8.75
N ASP A 170 14.48 3.94 -7.98
CA ASP A 170 14.96 4.35 -6.67
C ASP A 170 13.96 4.09 -5.52
N VAL A 171 12.86 3.36 -5.77
CA VAL A 171 11.87 3.05 -4.73
C VAL A 171 12.49 2.22 -3.62
N ALA A 172 13.32 1.22 -3.96
CA ALA A 172 14.02 0.40 -2.97
C ALA A 172 14.89 1.25 -2.05
N SER A 173 15.71 2.14 -2.62
CA SER A 173 16.57 3.07 -1.88
C SER A 173 15.75 4.07 -1.07
N GLY A 174 14.68 4.61 -1.67
CA GLY A 174 13.80 5.62 -1.07
C GLY A 174 12.95 5.10 0.10
N LEU A 175 12.82 3.77 0.23
CA LEU A 175 12.11 3.08 1.30
C LEU A 175 13.04 2.24 2.19
N TYR A 176 14.35 2.30 1.98
CA TYR A 176 15.36 1.49 2.68
C TYR A 176 15.03 -0.01 2.65
N LEU A 177 14.67 -0.52 1.46
CA LEU A 177 14.32 -1.91 1.23
C LEU A 177 15.47 -2.66 0.54
N ASN A 178 15.53 -3.97 0.80
CA ASN A 178 16.36 -4.91 0.07
C ASN A 178 15.46 -6.01 -0.52
N PRO A 179 14.90 -5.81 -1.73
CA PRO A 179 13.94 -6.73 -2.31
C PRO A 179 14.59 -8.05 -2.73
N GLU A 180 13.95 -9.17 -2.41
CA GLU A 180 14.32 -10.50 -2.93
C GLU A 180 13.81 -10.68 -4.36
N HIS A 181 12.63 -10.13 -4.65
CA HIS A 181 11.98 -10.15 -5.96
C HIS A 181 11.73 -8.75 -6.49
N THR A 182 11.67 -8.63 -7.81
CA THR A 182 11.54 -7.38 -8.53
C THR A 182 10.39 -7.42 -9.53
N VAL A 183 10.18 -6.32 -10.27
CA VAL A 183 9.18 -6.28 -11.35
C VAL A 183 9.40 -7.39 -12.37
N THR A 184 10.67 -7.79 -12.65
CA THR A 184 10.99 -8.88 -13.57
C THR A 184 10.35 -10.21 -13.14
N ASP A 185 10.44 -10.55 -11.85
CA ASP A 185 9.79 -11.74 -11.31
C ASP A 185 8.27 -11.64 -11.38
N ALA A 186 7.73 -10.47 -11.05
CA ALA A 186 6.28 -10.23 -10.98
C ALA A 186 5.60 -10.28 -12.36
N VAL A 187 6.28 -9.94 -13.44
CA VAL A 187 5.76 -10.04 -14.82
C VAL A 187 5.95 -11.42 -15.42
N SER A 188 6.58 -12.35 -14.71
CA SER A 188 6.80 -13.72 -15.17
C SER A 188 5.48 -14.48 -15.41
N ALA A 189 5.52 -15.53 -16.21
CA ALA A 189 4.35 -16.33 -16.54
C ALA A 189 3.69 -16.95 -15.29
N ALA A 190 4.47 -17.31 -14.26
CA ALA A 190 3.96 -17.87 -13.03
C ALA A 190 3.12 -16.84 -12.23
N ALA A 191 3.62 -15.63 -12.07
CA ALA A 191 2.91 -14.56 -11.36
C ALA A 191 1.67 -14.06 -12.12
N SER A 192 1.70 -14.07 -13.45
CA SER A 192 0.59 -13.62 -14.28
C SER A 192 -0.64 -14.53 -14.23
N GLN A 193 -0.52 -15.74 -13.69
CA GLN A 193 -1.59 -16.73 -13.59
C GLN A 193 -2.14 -16.90 -12.17
N ASP A 194 -1.36 -16.50 -11.14
CA ASP A 194 -1.73 -16.72 -9.74
C ASP A 194 -1.46 -15.46 -8.88
N SER A 195 -2.52 -14.90 -8.37
CA SER A 195 -2.47 -13.73 -7.49
C SER A 195 -1.72 -13.96 -6.16
N LEU A 196 -1.64 -15.21 -5.70
CA LEU A 196 -0.88 -15.57 -4.49
C LEU A 196 0.63 -15.56 -4.78
N VAL A 197 1.02 -16.03 -5.97
CA VAL A 197 2.42 -15.98 -6.43
C VAL A 197 2.86 -14.52 -6.58
N LEU A 198 2.04 -13.67 -7.20
CA LEU A 198 2.33 -12.25 -7.31
C LEU A 198 2.54 -11.60 -5.94
N LYS A 199 1.71 -11.94 -4.97
CA LYS A 199 1.83 -11.40 -3.60
C LYS A 199 3.11 -11.83 -2.90
N ALA A 200 3.60 -13.03 -3.18
CA ALA A 200 4.86 -13.54 -2.62
C ALA A 200 6.09 -12.77 -3.12
N PHE A 201 5.98 -12.11 -4.27
CA PHE A 201 7.07 -11.29 -4.83
C PHE A 201 7.11 -9.86 -4.29
N LEU A 202 6.10 -9.45 -3.52
CA LEU A 202 6.05 -8.11 -2.94
C LEU A 202 6.86 -8.03 -1.66
N THR A 203 7.66 -6.98 -1.53
CA THR A 203 8.40 -6.67 -0.31
C THR A 203 7.53 -5.89 0.66
N VAL A 204 7.43 -6.34 1.91
CA VAL A 204 6.67 -5.62 2.95
C VAL A 204 7.53 -4.53 3.56
N HIS A 205 6.98 -3.31 3.64
CA HIS A 205 7.62 -2.18 4.31
C HIS A 205 7.06 -1.98 5.73
N PRO A 206 7.86 -1.57 6.72
CA PRO A 206 7.42 -1.36 8.12
C PRO A 206 6.25 -0.39 8.32
N SER A 207 5.96 0.46 7.34
CA SER A 207 4.78 1.37 7.34
C SER A 207 3.51 0.74 6.78
N ASN A 208 3.41 -0.59 6.77
CA ASN A 208 2.22 -1.34 6.36
C ASN A 208 1.81 -1.10 4.90
N ILE A 209 2.79 -1.03 4.02
CA ILE A 209 2.61 -1.03 2.57
C ILE A 209 3.46 -2.14 1.95
N TYR A 210 3.10 -2.53 0.74
CA TYR A 210 3.90 -3.39 -0.10
C TYR A 210 4.69 -2.56 -1.11
N ALA A 211 5.85 -3.07 -1.51
CA ALA A 211 6.65 -2.51 -2.58
C ALA A 211 7.02 -3.59 -3.59
N LEU A 212 6.93 -3.26 -4.86
CA LEU A 212 7.48 -4.00 -5.97
C LEU A 212 8.52 -3.11 -6.63
N CYS A 213 9.78 -3.45 -6.42
CA CYS A 213 10.90 -2.61 -6.80
C CYS A 213 11.36 -2.88 -8.26
N ALA A 214 12.06 -1.92 -8.85
CA ALA A 214 12.67 -2.04 -10.16
C ALA A 214 13.65 -3.23 -10.25
N PRO A 215 13.95 -3.73 -11.45
CA PRO A 215 14.99 -4.73 -11.69
C PRO A 215 16.32 -4.34 -11.05
N ARG A 216 17.16 -5.34 -10.78
CA ARG A 216 18.48 -5.11 -10.16
C ARG A 216 19.50 -4.50 -11.12
N SER A 217 19.30 -4.74 -12.40
CA SER A 217 20.15 -4.19 -13.47
C SER A 217 19.29 -3.77 -14.66
N PRO A 218 19.75 -2.79 -15.45
CA PRO A 218 19.04 -2.36 -16.66
C PRO A 218 18.81 -3.49 -17.68
N GLU A 219 19.71 -4.48 -17.76
CA GLU A 219 19.61 -5.60 -18.68
C GLU A 219 18.40 -6.49 -18.36
N GLU A 220 18.05 -6.64 -17.07
CA GLU A 220 16.86 -7.40 -16.66
C GLU A 220 15.55 -6.69 -17.09
N ALA A 221 15.61 -5.40 -17.39
CA ALA A 221 14.48 -4.60 -17.79
C ALA A 221 14.10 -4.75 -19.28
N ASP A 222 15.06 -5.17 -20.12
CA ASP A 222 14.90 -5.19 -21.59
C ASP A 222 13.79 -6.16 -22.04
N ASP A 223 13.52 -7.21 -21.29
CA ASP A 223 12.49 -8.21 -21.58
C ASP A 223 11.08 -7.81 -21.06
N ILE A 224 10.95 -6.68 -20.36
CA ILE A 224 9.66 -6.25 -19.79
C ILE A 224 8.87 -5.48 -20.85
N THR A 225 7.75 -6.07 -21.26
CA THR A 225 6.87 -5.48 -22.28
C THR A 225 5.78 -4.59 -21.70
N PRO A 226 5.26 -3.60 -22.46
CA PRO A 226 4.12 -2.79 -22.07
C PRO A 226 2.89 -3.62 -21.68
N GLN A 227 2.62 -4.71 -22.38
CA GLN A 227 1.48 -5.61 -22.11
C GLN A 227 1.60 -6.33 -20.77
N GLN A 228 2.82 -6.73 -20.39
CA GLN A 228 3.09 -7.34 -19.09
C GLN A 228 2.85 -6.33 -17.96
N VAL A 229 3.29 -5.09 -18.15
CA VAL A 229 3.05 -4.01 -17.17
C VAL A 229 1.56 -3.70 -17.02
N SER A 230 0.79 -3.62 -18.12
CA SER A 230 -0.65 -3.43 -18.06
C SER A 230 -1.32 -4.53 -17.25
N ARG A 231 -1.03 -5.81 -17.52
CA ARG A 231 -1.56 -6.95 -16.77
C ARG A 231 -1.18 -6.93 -15.30
N LEU A 232 0.07 -6.61 -14.99
CA LEU A 232 0.55 -6.49 -13.62
C LEU A 232 -0.26 -5.45 -12.84
N LEU A 233 -0.46 -4.26 -13.41
CA LEU A 233 -1.22 -3.20 -12.75
C LEU A 233 -2.70 -3.55 -12.58
N GLU A 234 -3.31 -4.23 -13.56
CA GLU A 234 -4.68 -4.76 -13.44
C GLU A 234 -4.79 -5.74 -12.29
N GLN A 235 -3.89 -6.72 -12.19
CA GLN A 235 -3.86 -7.71 -11.12
C GLN A 235 -3.64 -7.07 -9.74
N LEU A 236 -2.77 -6.07 -9.65
CA LEU A 236 -2.55 -5.34 -8.41
C LEU A 236 -3.78 -4.51 -8.02
N ALA A 237 -4.46 -3.88 -8.99
CA ALA A 237 -5.69 -3.13 -8.73
C ALA A 237 -6.86 -4.00 -8.25
N GLU A 238 -6.86 -5.29 -8.57
CA GLU A 238 -7.82 -6.27 -8.03
C GLU A 238 -7.55 -6.65 -6.57
N GLN A 239 -6.29 -6.52 -6.11
CA GLN A 239 -5.85 -7.00 -4.80
C GLN A 239 -5.64 -5.89 -3.78
N PHE A 240 -5.32 -4.69 -4.23
CA PHE A 240 -4.98 -3.55 -3.40
C PHE A 240 -5.99 -2.42 -3.56
N GLN A 241 -6.24 -1.72 -2.48
CA GLN A 241 -7.08 -0.52 -2.50
C GLN A 241 -6.40 0.63 -3.24
N TYR A 242 -5.07 0.68 -3.16
CA TYR A 242 -4.25 1.69 -3.83
C TYR A 242 -3.01 1.05 -4.45
N VAL A 243 -2.79 1.33 -5.73
CA VAL A 243 -1.57 1.01 -6.46
C VAL A 243 -0.89 2.32 -6.82
N VAL A 244 0.26 2.60 -6.24
CA VAL A 244 1.05 3.80 -6.55
C VAL A 244 2.15 3.41 -7.52
N VAL A 245 2.25 4.10 -8.64
CA VAL A 245 3.20 3.78 -9.70
C VAL A 245 4.21 4.91 -9.84
N ASP A 246 5.49 4.63 -9.56
CA ASP A 246 6.60 5.52 -9.91
C ASP A 246 7.09 5.20 -11.32
N THR A 247 7.39 6.21 -12.14
CA THR A 247 7.71 6.00 -13.55
C THR A 247 9.03 6.64 -13.96
N ALA A 248 9.64 6.12 -15.02
CA ALA A 248 10.77 6.75 -15.67
C ALA A 248 10.43 8.16 -16.18
N PRO A 249 11.42 9.05 -16.34
CA PRO A 249 11.21 10.34 -16.98
C PRO A 249 10.83 10.19 -18.46
N GLY A 250 10.09 11.13 -18.98
CA GLY A 250 9.60 11.09 -20.35
C GLY A 250 8.26 10.38 -20.49
N LEU A 251 8.02 9.81 -21.65
CA LEU A 251 6.83 9.04 -22.00
C LEU A 251 7.25 7.75 -22.73
N PRO A 252 8.05 6.86 -22.09
CA PRO A 252 8.41 5.58 -22.69
C PRO A 252 7.17 4.69 -22.86
N GLU A 253 7.26 3.67 -23.73
CA GLU A 253 6.12 2.78 -24.02
C GLU A 253 5.56 2.11 -22.76
N VAL A 254 6.42 1.65 -21.85
CA VAL A 254 6.02 1.10 -20.54
C VAL A 254 5.27 2.15 -19.71
N GLY A 255 5.76 3.40 -19.72
CA GLY A 255 5.10 4.50 -19.01
C GLY A 255 3.74 4.84 -19.59
N LEU A 256 3.57 4.81 -20.91
CA LEU A 256 2.27 5.02 -21.57
C LEU A 256 1.30 3.89 -21.24
N ALA A 257 1.74 2.63 -21.32
CA ALA A 257 0.94 1.47 -20.93
C ALA A 257 0.50 1.53 -19.45
N ALA A 258 1.39 1.98 -18.57
CA ALA A 258 1.05 2.21 -17.18
C ALA A 258 0.02 3.34 -17.01
N MET A 259 0.14 4.42 -17.80
CA MET A 259 -0.79 5.55 -17.76
C MET A 259 -2.22 5.16 -18.17
N GLU A 260 -2.37 4.27 -19.14
CA GLU A 260 -3.68 3.74 -19.57
C GLU A 260 -4.38 2.96 -18.46
N GLN A 261 -3.63 2.37 -17.52
CA GLN A 261 -4.18 1.66 -16.36
C GLN A 261 -4.47 2.59 -15.17
N CYS A 262 -4.00 3.84 -15.21
CA CYS A 262 -4.17 4.78 -14.10
C CYS A 262 -5.60 5.32 -14.02
N THR A 263 -6.18 5.26 -12.83
CA THR A 263 -7.41 6.00 -12.50
C THR A 263 -7.11 7.47 -12.24
N ASP A 264 -5.92 7.76 -11.74
CA ASP A 264 -5.45 9.09 -11.37
C ASP A 264 -3.99 9.28 -11.81
N VAL A 265 -3.70 10.42 -12.38
CA VAL A 265 -2.33 10.77 -12.80
C VAL A 265 -1.85 12.01 -12.05
N VAL A 266 -0.68 11.88 -11.43
CA VAL A 266 0.04 12.97 -10.77
C VAL A 266 1.15 13.45 -11.69
N TRP A 267 1.00 14.67 -12.22
CA TRP A 267 2.02 15.32 -13.01
C TRP A 267 2.92 16.13 -12.12
N VAL A 268 4.19 15.77 -12.04
CA VAL A 268 5.19 16.47 -11.22
C VAL A 268 6.03 17.38 -12.10
N THR A 269 6.16 18.63 -11.69
CA THR A 269 7.10 19.60 -12.27
C THR A 269 7.88 20.31 -11.17
N ALA A 270 9.12 20.68 -11.44
CA ALA A 270 9.88 21.58 -10.58
C ALA A 270 9.64 23.03 -10.98
N MET A 271 9.97 23.98 -10.08
CA MET A 271 9.80 25.41 -10.31
C MET A 271 10.99 25.99 -11.11
N ASP A 272 11.20 25.45 -12.32
CA ASP A 272 12.20 25.91 -13.30
C ASP A 272 11.63 25.85 -14.72
N VAL A 273 12.11 26.74 -15.58
CA VAL A 273 11.60 26.88 -16.96
C VAL A 273 11.70 25.59 -17.77
N PRO A 274 12.81 24.81 -17.75
CA PRO A 274 12.91 23.57 -18.50
C PRO A 274 11.86 22.52 -18.07
N SER A 275 11.61 22.37 -16.77
CA SER A 275 10.63 21.40 -16.24
C SER A 275 9.20 21.80 -16.61
N ILE A 276 8.85 23.08 -16.47
CA ILE A 276 7.54 23.61 -16.81
C ILE A 276 7.24 23.49 -18.31
N ARG A 277 8.22 23.83 -19.17
CA ARG A 277 8.12 23.65 -20.63
C ARG A 277 8.00 22.19 -21.03
N GLY A 278 8.76 21.31 -20.37
CA GLY A 278 8.67 19.88 -20.56
C GLY A 278 7.26 19.37 -20.26
N LEU A 279 6.68 19.75 -19.12
CA LEU A 279 5.32 19.36 -18.76
C LEU A 279 4.28 19.87 -19.75
N ARG A 280 4.35 21.15 -20.16
CA ARG A 280 3.48 21.70 -21.21
C ARG A 280 3.54 20.87 -22.50
N SER A 281 4.76 20.56 -22.96
CA SER A 281 4.96 19.77 -24.19
C SER A 281 4.40 18.37 -24.06
N GLY A 282 4.66 17.67 -22.93
CA GLY A 282 4.12 16.33 -22.65
C GLY A 282 2.59 16.31 -22.64
N LEU A 283 1.96 17.21 -21.91
CA LEU A 283 0.48 17.35 -21.90
C LEU A 283 -0.08 17.66 -23.30
N GLY A 284 0.63 18.47 -24.08
CA GLY A 284 0.26 18.76 -25.47
C GLY A 284 0.34 17.54 -26.39
N ILE A 285 1.33 16.67 -26.21
CA ILE A 285 1.46 15.40 -26.94
C ILE A 285 0.31 14.47 -26.58
N LEU A 286 0.09 14.22 -25.29
CA LEU A 286 -0.97 13.34 -24.81
C LEU A 286 -2.37 13.80 -25.24
N ARG A 287 -2.62 15.12 -25.26
CA ARG A 287 -3.88 15.66 -25.76
C ARG A 287 -4.07 15.37 -27.25
N ARG A 288 -3.02 15.45 -28.06
CA ARG A 288 -3.11 15.14 -29.51
C ARG A 288 -3.29 13.66 -29.79
N LEU A 289 -2.80 12.79 -28.89
CA LEU A 289 -2.93 11.35 -28.99
C LEU A 289 -4.21 10.83 -28.33
N ASP A 290 -5.03 11.70 -27.73
CA ASP A 290 -6.21 11.34 -26.93
C ASP A 290 -5.91 10.40 -25.76
N LEU A 291 -4.70 10.53 -25.20
CA LEU A 291 -4.22 9.75 -24.06
C LEU A 291 -4.18 10.57 -22.75
N LEU A 292 -4.77 11.77 -22.74
CA LEU A 292 -4.76 12.61 -21.55
C LEU A 292 -5.78 12.12 -20.52
N PRO A 293 -5.35 11.63 -19.34
CA PRO A 293 -6.25 11.12 -18.32
C PRO A 293 -7.26 12.16 -17.84
N GLU A 294 -8.50 11.74 -17.61
CA GLU A 294 -9.58 12.62 -17.11
C GLU A 294 -9.23 13.14 -15.71
N THR A 295 -8.84 12.23 -14.80
CA THR A 295 -8.43 12.62 -13.45
C THR A 295 -6.93 12.82 -13.39
N ARG A 296 -6.54 14.08 -13.25
CA ARG A 296 -5.14 14.49 -13.19
C ARG A 296 -4.91 15.52 -12.11
N HIS A 297 -3.71 15.48 -11.53
CA HIS A 297 -3.26 16.41 -10.48
C HIS A 297 -1.91 16.98 -10.87
N VAL A 298 -1.80 18.30 -10.92
CA VAL A 298 -0.53 18.98 -11.18
C VAL A 298 0.14 19.35 -9.87
N VAL A 299 1.33 18.81 -9.64
CA VAL A 299 2.15 19.05 -8.46
C VAL A 299 3.36 19.89 -8.83
N LEU A 300 3.43 21.10 -8.31
CA LEU A 300 4.61 21.94 -8.37
C LEU A 300 5.52 21.60 -7.19
N ASN A 301 6.53 20.81 -7.45
CA ASN A 301 7.53 20.40 -6.45
C ASN A 301 8.71 21.40 -6.40
N MET A 302 9.42 21.40 -5.29
CA MET A 302 10.58 22.27 -5.05
C MET A 302 10.26 23.74 -5.28
N ALA A 303 9.02 24.16 -4.95
CA ALA A 303 8.59 25.53 -5.10
C ALA A 303 9.48 26.46 -4.24
N ASP A 304 9.98 27.53 -4.85
CA ASP A 304 10.85 28.50 -4.21
C ASP A 304 10.46 29.91 -4.65
N SER A 305 10.02 30.74 -3.71
CA SER A 305 9.66 32.13 -3.96
C SER A 305 10.81 33.00 -4.49
N LYS A 306 12.04 32.51 -4.33
CA LYS A 306 13.27 33.19 -4.81
C LYS A 306 13.66 32.76 -6.23
N SER A 307 12.92 31.84 -6.86
CA SER A 307 13.22 31.35 -8.22
C SER A 307 12.98 32.36 -9.32
N GLY A 308 12.32 33.50 -9.03
CA GLY A 308 11.90 34.47 -10.01
C GLY A 308 10.64 34.07 -10.80
N LEU A 309 9.99 32.97 -10.43
CA LEU A 309 8.73 32.48 -11.00
C LEU A 309 7.64 32.52 -9.95
N SER A 310 6.43 32.87 -10.33
CA SER A 310 5.23 32.70 -9.51
C SER A 310 4.48 31.42 -9.90
N VAL A 311 3.58 30.94 -9.03
CA VAL A 311 2.68 29.82 -9.35
C VAL A 311 1.80 30.18 -10.56
N GLN A 312 1.36 31.43 -10.67
CA GLN A 312 0.56 31.94 -11.78
C GLN A 312 1.32 31.84 -13.12
N ASP A 313 2.63 32.15 -13.12
CA ASP A 313 3.47 32.02 -14.34
C ASP A 313 3.57 30.55 -14.77
N VAL A 314 3.67 29.64 -13.77
CA VAL A 314 3.68 28.19 -14.00
C VAL A 314 2.36 27.74 -14.61
N GLU A 315 1.23 28.11 -14.01
CA GLU A 315 -0.12 27.77 -14.47
C GLU A 315 -0.40 28.31 -15.88
N ALA A 316 -0.05 29.58 -16.12
CA ALA A 316 -0.19 30.21 -17.44
C ALA A 316 0.65 29.49 -18.51
N THR A 317 1.86 29.02 -18.13
CA THR A 317 2.74 28.33 -19.07
C THR A 317 2.26 26.92 -19.37
N ILE A 318 1.82 26.16 -18.35
CA ILE A 318 1.34 24.78 -18.49
C ILE A 318 -0.04 24.76 -19.17
N GLY A 319 -0.86 25.76 -18.94
CA GLY A 319 -2.26 25.83 -19.37
C GLY A 319 -3.18 24.95 -18.51
N ALA A 320 -2.81 24.75 -17.25
CA ALA A 320 -3.57 24.00 -16.26
C ALA A 320 -3.27 24.53 -14.84
N PRO A 321 -4.23 24.44 -13.90
CA PRO A 321 -4.01 24.86 -12.53
C PRO A 321 -3.00 23.95 -11.82
N VAL A 322 -2.25 24.52 -10.87
CA VAL A 322 -1.42 23.78 -9.91
C VAL A 322 -2.28 23.35 -8.73
N ASP A 323 -2.48 22.08 -8.59
CA ASP A 323 -3.33 21.49 -7.54
C ASP A 323 -2.66 21.50 -6.17
N VAL A 324 -1.35 21.22 -6.14
CA VAL A 324 -0.55 21.18 -4.92
C VAL A 324 0.82 21.79 -5.18
N SER A 325 1.23 22.71 -4.31
CA SER A 325 2.58 23.27 -4.30
C SER A 325 3.35 22.74 -3.09
N ILE A 326 4.50 22.13 -3.34
CA ILE A 326 5.39 21.56 -2.32
C ILE A 326 6.67 22.39 -2.31
N PRO A 327 6.94 23.15 -1.25
CA PRO A 327 8.11 24.00 -1.21
C PRO A 327 9.41 23.19 -1.14
N ARG A 328 10.49 23.76 -1.63
CA ARG A 328 11.83 23.20 -1.46
C ARG A 328 12.14 23.04 0.03
N SER A 329 12.55 21.85 0.44
CA SER A 329 12.77 21.50 1.84
C SER A 329 14.05 20.71 2.03
N LYS A 330 14.87 21.13 3.01
CA LYS A 330 16.03 20.34 3.46
C LYS A 330 15.60 19.04 4.15
N ALA A 331 14.43 19.02 4.79
CA ALA A 331 13.90 17.83 5.45
C ALA A 331 13.58 16.75 4.42
N VAL A 332 13.01 17.11 3.27
CA VAL A 332 12.73 16.16 2.17
C VAL A 332 14.04 15.61 1.61
N ALA A 333 15.02 16.45 1.30
CA ALA A 333 16.32 16.00 0.80
C ALA A 333 17.04 15.06 1.79
N PHE A 334 17.03 15.40 3.07
CA PHE A 334 17.57 14.55 4.12
C PHE A 334 16.84 13.21 4.26
N SER A 335 15.54 13.24 4.18
CA SER A 335 14.64 12.06 4.19
C SER A 335 14.96 11.12 3.05
N THR A 336 15.06 11.64 1.82
CA THR A 336 15.41 10.86 0.61
C THR A 336 16.77 10.16 0.78
N ASN A 337 17.79 10.87 1.26
CA ASN A 337 19.13 10.30 1.46
C ASN A 337 19.18 9.21 2.54
N ARG A 338 18.19 9.14 3.41
CA ARG A 338 18.07 8.10 4.45
C ARG A 338 17.17 6.94 4.06
N GLY A 339 16.47 7.02 2.94
CA GLY A 339 15.46 6.04 2.57
C GLY A 339 14.25 6.00 3.51
N ILE A 340 13.94 7.12 4.18
CA ILE A 340 12.82 7.22 5.12
C ILE A 340 11.94 8.38 4.64
N PRO A 341 10.80 8.10 3.97
CA PRO A 341 9.92 9.14 3.46
C PRO A 341 9.48 10.13 4.55
N VAL A 342 9.43 11.41 4.21
CA VAL A 342 9.22 12.48 5.20
C VAL A 342 7.85 12.40 5.90
N LEU A 343 6.84 11.77 5.28
CA LEU A 343 5.55 11.51 5.91
C LEU A 343 5.60 10.42 6.99
N GLN A 344 6.66 9.59 7.01
CA GLN A 344 6.90 8.62 8.07
C GLN A 344 7.50 9.29 9.32
N ASP A 345 8.34 10.29 9.16
CA ASP A 345 9.19 10.86 10.20
C ASP A 345 8.46 11.83 11.17
N GLY A 346 7.23 12.20 10.90
CA GLY A 346 6.39 13.01 11.81
C GLY A 346 6.83 14.46 12.06
N ARG A 347 7.90 14.93 11.43
CA ARG A 347 8.46 16.29 11.60
C ARG A 347 7.49 17.37 11.14
N LYS A 348 7.65 18.57 11.66
CA LYS A 348 6.91 19.76 11.17
C LYS A 348 7.75 20.44 10.09
N ASP A 349 7.28 20.38 8.84
CA ASP A 349 7.91 21.02 7.69
C ASP A 349 6.81 21.45 6.69
N PRO A 350 6.94 22.63 6.03
CA PRO A 350 5.96 23.09 5.05
C PRO A 350 5.72 22.12 3.89
N ALA A 351 6.75 21.37 3.45
CA ALA A 351 6.61 20.36 2.40
C ALA A 351 5.71 19.21 2.84
N ILE A 352 5.72 18.83 4.12
CA ILE A 352 4.83 17.80 4.69
C ILE A 352 3.37 18.20 4.54
N LYS A 353 3.04 19.49 4.69
CA LYS A 353 1.68 19.98 4.50
C LYS A 353 1.22 19.76 3.05
N GLY A 354 2.06 20.10 2.07
CA GLY A 354 1.76 19.88 0.65
C GLY A 354 1.60 18.38 0.32
N LEU A 355 2.51 17.54 0.82
CA LEU A 355 2.41 16.09 0.62
C LEU A 355 1.13 15.50 1.24
N ARG A 356 0.73 15.93 2.44
CA ARG A 356 -0.54 15.51 3.07
C ARG A 356 -1.75 15.98 2.27
N GLN A 357 -1.72 17.19 1.70
CA GLN A 357 -2.78 17.67 0.81
C GLN A 357 -2.90 16.80 -0.44
N LEU A 358 -1.76 16.36 -1.00
CA LEU A 358 -1.75 15.47 -2.15
C LEU A 358 -2.34 14.11 -1.80
N VAL A 359 -1.90 13.48 -0.71
CA VAL A 359 -2.44 12.19 -0.22
C VAL A 359 -3.94 12.27 0.02
N ALA A 360 -4.41 13.35 0.65
CA ALA A 360 -5.83 13.52 0.93
C ALA A 360 -6.72 13.54 -0.33
N ARG A 361 -6.17 13.88 -1.51
CA ARG A 361 -6.93 13.85 -2.77
C ARG A 361 -7.34 12.45 -3.20
N PHE A 362 -6.66 11.43 -2.73
CA PHE A 362 -6.95 10.02 -3.01
C PHE A 362 -7.82 9.36 -1.95
N ASP A 363 -8.07 10.04 -0.82
CA ASP A 363 -8.98 9.56 0.22
C ASP A 363 -10.44 9.65 -0.28
N PRO A 364 -11.23 8.56 -0.21
CA PRO A 364 -12.64 8.57 -0.59
C PRO A 364 -13.48 9.62 0.15
N ALA A 365 -13.19 9.89 1.42
CA ALA A 365 -13.88 10.91 2.21
C ALA A 365 -13.62 12.32 1.66
N TRP A 366 -12.40 12.60 1.25
CA TRP A 366 -12.06 13.88 0.61
C TRP A 366 -12.74 14.01 -0.76
N ARG A 367 -12.70 12.96 -1.58
CA ARG A 367 -13.34 12.93 -2.91
C ARG A 367 -14.83 13.23 -2.83
N ALA A 368 -15.54 12.58 -1.91
CA ALA A 368 -16.97 12.83 -1.69
C ALA A 368 -17.27 14.28 -1.29
N THR A 369 -16.36 14.92 -0.56
CA THR A 369 -16.50 16.33 -0.14
C THR A 369 -16.17 17.29 -1.29
N ALA A 370 -15.17 16.95 -2.11
CA ALA A 370 -14.75 17.76 -3.25
C ALA A 370 -15.82 17.79 -4.36
N GLN A 371 -16.44 16.65 -4.66
CA GLN A 371 -17.56 16.56 -5.60
C GLN A 371 -18.76 17.42 -5.17
N LYS A 372 -19.09 17.45 -3.88
CA LYS A 372 -20.16 18.34 -3.36
C LYS A 372 -19.85 19.83 -3.54
N LYS A 373 -18.57 20.24 -3.51
CA LYS A 373 -18.16 21.63 -3.74
C LYS A 373 -18.19 22.01 -5.23
N LEU A 374 -17.90 21.10 -6.13
CA LEU A 374 -18.00 21.31 -7.58
C LEU A 374 -19.45 21.50 -8.00
N HIS A 375 -20.39 20.71 -7.50
CA HIS A 375 -21.83 20.90 -7.79
C HIS A 375 -22.41 22.23 -7.29
N ARG A 376 -21.83 22.84 -6.24
CA ARG A 376 -22.24 24.16 -5.77
C ARG A 376 -21.72 25.34 -6.61
N ARG A 377 -20.68 25.13 -7.45
CA ARG A 377 -20.11 26.17 -8.31
C ARG A 377 -20.72 26.26 -9.72
N VAL A 378 -21.51 25.27 -10.11
CA VAL A 378 -22.16 25.21 -11.44
C VAL A 378 -23.61 25.74 -11.40
N VAL A 379 -24.08 26.22 -10.26
CA VAL A 379 -25.43 26.77 -10.06
C VAL A 379 -25.35 28.23 -9.62
N VAL A 380 -24.57 29.04 -10.35
CA VAL A 380 -24.71 30.50 -10.33
C VAL A 380 -24.43 31.04 -11.75
#